data_9a43c0120bf68c8af86b44dae8fe850e
#
_entry.id   9a43c0120bf68c8af86b44dae8fe850e
#
_cell.length_a   1.000
_cell.length_b   1.000
_cell.length_c   1.000
_cell.angle_alpha   90.00
_cell.angle_beta   90.00
_cell.angle_gamma   90.00
#
_symmetry.space_group_name_H-M   'P 1'
#
loop_
_entity.id
_entity.type
_entity.pdbx_description
1 polymer ?
#
loop_
_entity_poly.entity_id
_entity_poly.type
_entity_poly.pdbx_seq_one_letter_code
_entity_poly.pdbx_strand_id
1 'polypeptide(L)'
;MTAEEKEGWDIFKASGCVTCHVGQAMGSQSFERMGLKADYFADRGNVQEVDKGLSNFTKKDEDLHKFKVPTLRNIAITYPYFHDGETIDLKDAVKIMSRYQEGDEFTDVEAEKVTAFLKTLTGELKGQSLE
;
A
#
# COMPACT_ATOMS: atom_id res chain seq x y z
N MET A 1 13.45 -9.83 -13.78
CA MET A 1 12.68 -10.35 -12.64
C MET A 1 12.84 -11.85 -12.50
N THR A 2 12.97 -12.31 -11.26
CA THR A 2 12.94 -13.73 -10.96
C THR A 2 11.52 -14.29 -11.14
N ALA A 3 11.39 -15.62 -11.13
CA ALA A 3 10.07 -16.26 -11.20
C ALA A 3 9.17 -15.83 -10.03
N GLU A 4 9.71 -15.75 -8.83
CA GLU A 4 8.99 -15.30 -7.64
C GLU A 4 8.49 -13.86 -7.78
N GLU A 5 9.34 -12.96 -8.26
CA GLU A 5 8.99 -11.56 -8.49
C GLU A 5 7.89 -11.42 -9.54
N LYS A 6 7.95 -12.21 -10.59
CA LYS A 6 6.94 -12.23 -11.64
C LYS A 6 5.60 -12.75 -11.11
N GLU A 7 5.64 -13.81 -10.33
CA GLU A 7 4.43 -14.33 -9.68
C GLU A 7 3.81 -13.28 -8.74
N GLY A 8 4.64 -12.55 -8.01
CA GLY A 8 4.20 -11.43 -7.18
C GLY A 8 3.52 -10.34 -7.98
N TRP A 9 4.04 -9.99 -9.14
CA TRP A 9 3.40 -9.05 -10.06
C TRP A 9 2.05 -9.58 -10.55
N ASP A 10 1.95 -10.86 -10.87
CA ASP A 10 0.71 -11.46 -11.33
C ASP A 10 -0.36 -11.45 -10.23
N ILE A 11 0.02 -11.74 -8.97
CA ILE A 11 -0.86 -11.64 -7.81
C ILE A 11 -1.31 -10.18 -7.60
N PHE A 12 -0.39 -9.24 -7.66
CA PHE A 12 -0.65 -7.81 -7.50
C PHE A 12 -1.70 -7.32 -8.51
N LYS A 13 -1.58 -7.73 -9.77
CA LYS A 13 -2.57 -7.40 -10.81
C LYS A 13 -3.92 -8.08 -10.54
N ALA A 14 -3.90 -9.38 -10.28
CA ALA A 14 -5.11 -10.17 -10.12
C ALA A 14 -5.93 -9.75 -8.92
N SER A 15 -5.28 -9.28 -7.86
CA SER A 15 -5.95 -8.83 -6.64
C SER A 15 -6.53 -7.42 -6.73
N GLY A 16 -6.24 -6.67 -7.82
CA GLY A 16 -6.79 -5.34 -8.01
C GLY A 16 -5.93 -4.19 -7.51
N CYS A 17 -4.75 -4.46 -7.00
CA CYS A 17 -3.85 -3.42 -6.49
C CYS A 17 -3.52 -2.37 -7.54
N VAL A 18 -3.43 -2.77 -8.81
CA VAL A 18 -3.16 -1.88 -9.94
C VAL A 18 -4.28 -0.88 -10.20
N THR A 19 -5.46 -1.05 -9.62
CA THR A 19 -6.57 -0.11 -9.79
C THR A 19 -6.21 1.26 -9.21
N CYS A 20 -5.52 1.29 -8.09
CA CYS A 20 -5.10 2.52 -7.41
C CYS A 20 -3.60 2.79 -7.59
N HIS A 21 -2.77 1.75 -7.53
CA HIS A 21 -1.32 1.86 -7.74
C HIS A 21 -0.98 1.73 -9.22
N VAL A 22 -1.17 2.80 -9.96
CA VAL A 22 -1.12 2.86 -11.44
C VAL A 22 -0.23 4.01 -11.89
N GLY A 23 0.21 3.97 -13.14
CA GLY A 23 1.08 4.96 -13.76
C GLY A 23 2.55 4.73 -13.44
N GLN A 24 3.41 5.64 -13.90
CA GLN A 24 4.87 5.53 -13.71
C GLN A 24 5.29 5.47 -12.25
N ALA A 25 4.58 6.19 -11.38
CA ALA A 25 4.87 6.22 -9.95
C ALA A 25 4.24 5.06 -9.19
N MET A 26 3.46 4.21 -9.85
CA MET A 26 2.71 3.14 -9.18
C MET A 26 1.87 3.69 -8.02
N GLY A 27 1.16 4.78 -8.28
CA GLY A 27 0.37 5.50 -7.29
C GLY A 27 0.33 6.99 -7.55
N SER A 28 -0.04 7.78 -6.58
CA SER A 28 -0.09 9.25 -6.59
C SER A 28 -1.10 9.84 -7.58
N GLN A 29 -2.02 9.05 -8.11
CA GLN A 29 -3.00 9.48 -9.11
C GLN A 29 -4.37 9.83 -8.51
N SER A 30 -4.66 9.37 -7.30
CA SER A 30 -5.98 9.55 -6.69
C SER A 30 -5.92 9.57 -5.17
N PHE A 31 -7.04 9.97 -4.56
CA PHE A 31 -7.31 9.80 -3.13
C PHE A 31 -8.28 8.64 -2.97
N GLU A 32 -7.96 7.73 -2.07
CA GLU A 32 -8.78 6.56 -1.81
C GLU A 32 -9.00 6.36 -0.32
N ARG A 33 -10.12 5.78 0.03
CA ARG A 33 -10.47 5.50 1.41
C ARG A 33 -9.66 4.32 1.92
N MET A 34 -9.02 4.48 3.08
CA MET A 34 -8.41 3.38 3.80
C MET A 34 -9.51 2.53 4.45
N GLY A 35 -9.54 1.25 4.15
CA GLY A 35 -10.58 0.36 4.67
C GLY A 35 -11.79 0.23 3.76
N LEU A 36 -11.58 0.05 2.45
CA LEU A 36 -12.67 -0.12 1.47
C LEU A 36 -13.49 -1.39 1.70
N LYS A 37 -12.84 -2.46 2.13
CA LYS A 37 -13.47 -3.79 2.26
C LYS A 37 -13.62 -4.26 3.70
N ALA A 38 -12.88 -3.66 4.63
CA ALA A 38 -12.98 -3.91 6.05
C ALA A 38 -12.58 -2.65 6.81
N ASP A 39 -13.05 -2.50 8.03
CA ASP A 39 -12.81 -1.26 8.81
C ASP A 39 -11.45 -1.31 9.51
N TYR A 40 -10.44 -0.79 8.84
CA TYR A 40 -9.08 -0.72 9.36
C TYR A 40 -9.01 0.03 10.69
N PHE A 41 -9.71 1.15 10.81
CA PHE A 41 -9.63 2.00 12.00
C PHE A 41 -10.35 1.39 13.20
N ALA A 42 -11.44 0.67 12.98
CA ALA A 42 -12.12 -0.06 14.05
C ALA A 42 -11.23 -1.19 14.60
N ASP A 43 -10.57 -1.92 13.72
CA ASP A 43 -9.71 -3.04 14.10
C ASP A 43 -8.42 -2.57 14.78
N ARG A 44 -7.79 -1.53 14.26
CA ARG A 44 -6.59 -0.95 14.87
C ARG A 44 -6.89 -0.25 16.19
N GLY A 45 -8.01 0.44 16.26
CA GLY A 45 -8.37 1.25 17.44
C GLY A 45 -7.61 2.56 17.53
N ASN A 46 -7.78 3.28 18.62
CA ASN A 46 -7.11 4.55 18.94
C ASN A 46 -7.16 5.57 17.80
N VAL A 47 -8.36 5.82 17.29
CA VAL A 47 -8.57 6.74 16.16
C VAL A 47 -8.22 8.17 16.54
N GLN A 48 -7.34 8.78 15.77
CA GLN A 48 -6.83 10.14 15.98
C GLN A 48 -7.36 11.09 14.89
N GLU A 49 -7.17 12.38 15.11
CA GLU A 49 -7.58 13.42 14.15
C GLU A 49 -6.93 13.22 12.78
N VAL A 50 -5.66 12.80 12.73
CA VAL A 50 -4.93 12.54 11.49
C VAL A 50 -5.57 11.41 10.66
N ASP A 51 -6.27 10.49 11.30
CA ASP A 51 -6.94 9.37 10.63
C ASP A 51 -8.12 9.81 9.76
N LYS A 52 -8.63 11.01 9.95
CA LYS A 52 -9.71 11.56 9.11
C LYS A 52 -9.24 11.89 7.70
N GLY A 53 -7.94 12.04 7.48
CA GLY A 53 -7.34 12.24 6.16
C GLY A 53 -7.87 13.48 5.46
N LEU A 54 -8.28 13.31 4.20
CA LEU A 54 -8.71 14.40 3.33
C LEU A 54 -9.86 15.23 3.93
N SER A 55 -10.75 14.62 4.72
CA SER A 55 -11.88 15.34 5.33
C SER A 55 -11.43 16.46 6.27
N ASN A 56 -10.22 16.42 6.80
CA ASN A 56 -9.66 17.52 7.59
C ASN A 56 -9.50 18.81 6.77
N PHE A 57 -9.33 18.69 5.46
CA PHE A 57 -9.22 19.82 4.54
C PHE A 57 -10.56 20.18 3.92
N THR A 58 -11.29 19.21 3.40
CA THR A 58 -12.53 19.44 2.66
C THR A 58 -13.74 19.68 3.56
N LYS A 59 -13.69 19.20 4.82
CA LYS A 59 -14.82 19.21 5.77
C LYS A 59 -16.04 18.46 5.26
N LYS A 60 -15.83 17.48 4.36
CA LYS A 60 -16.89 16.64 3.81
C LYS A 60 -16.82 15.24 4.38
N ASP A 61 -17.95 14.71 4.82
CA ASP A 61 -18.02 13.35 5.39
C ASP A 61 -17.67 12.27 4.36
N GLU A 62 -17.94 12.50 3.07
CA GLU A 62 -17.59 11.60 1.98
C GLU A 62 -16.08 11.41 1.84
N ASP A 63 -15.27 12.36 2.34
CA ASP A 63 -13.80 12.32 2.28
C ASP A 63 -13.17 11.74 3.55
N LEU A 64 -13.98 11.28 4.49
CA LEU A 64 -13.49 10.67 5.73
C LEU A 64 -12.62 9.45 5.42
N HIS A 65 -11.44 9.40 6.02
CA HIS A 65 -10.46 8.32 5.85
C HIS A 65 -9.89 8.17 4.44
N LYS A 66 -10.02 9.18 3.59
CA LYS A 66 -9.35 9.21 2.28
C LYS A 66 -7.94 9.78 2.40
N PHE A 67 -7.01 9.10 1.75
CA PHE A 67 -5.60 9.51 1.67
C PHE A 67 -5.13 9.43 0.24
N LYS A 68 -4.14 10.25 -0.11
CA LYS A 68 -3.48 10.13 -1.41
C LYS A 68 -2.88 8.72 -1.50
N VAL A 69 -3.17 8.02 -2.59
CA VAL A 69 -2.53 6.72 -2.88
C VAL A 69 -1.03 6.96 -3.04
N PRO A 70 -0.18 6.41 -2.18
CA PRO A 70 1.26 6.69 -2.24
C PRO A 70 1.91 5.99 -3.42
N THR A 71 3.04 6.53 -3.85
CA THR A 71 3.90 5.82 -4.80
C THR A 71 4.43 4.51 -4.19
N LEU A 72 4.51 3.47 -5.00
CA LEU A 72 5.20 2.23 -4.61
C LEU A 72 6.65 2.19 -5.09
N ARG A 73 7.12 3.19 -5.84
CA ARG A 73 8.53 3.34 -6.18
C ARG A 73 9.33 3.52 -4.89
N ASN A 74 10.39 2.72 -4.73
CA ASN A 74 11.26 2.71 -3.55
C ASN A 74 10.56 2.31 -2.25
N ILE A 75 9.41 1.64 -2.34
CA ILE A 75 8.62 1.31 -1.14
C ILE A 75 9.41 0.46 -0.13
N ALA A 76 10.32 -0.39 -0.61
CA ALA A 76 11.09 -1.27 0.27
C ALA A 76 12.00 -0.54 1.26
N ILE A 77 12.32 0.73 0.98
CA ILE A 77 13.24 1.54 1.80
C ILE A 77 12.56 2.74 2.46
N THR A 78 11.24 2.86 2.37
CA THR A 78 10.50 4.02 2.88
C THR A 78 9.62 3.70 4.08
N TYR A 79 10.02 2.71 4.88
CA TYR A 79 9.35 2.42 6.16
C TYR A 79 9.50 3.58 7.15
N PRO A 80 8.57 3.74 8.12
CA PRO A 80 7.34 2.98 8.36
C PRO A 80 6.23 3.28 7.34
N TYR A 81 5.27 2.34 7.24
CA TYR A 81 4.23 2.38 6.22
C TYR A 81 2.91 2.95 6.76
N PHE A 82 2.05 3.35 5.82
CA PHE A 82 0.77 4.02 6.03
C PHE A 82 0.92 5.43 6.63
N HIS A 83 -0.18 6.16 6.70
CA HIS A 83 -0.20 7.51 7.24
C HIS A 83 0.12 7.55 8.74
N ASP A 84 -0.16 6.45 9.45
CA ASP A 84 0.07 6.33 10.90
C ASP A 84 1.48 5.85 11.25
N GLY A 85 2.21 5.31 10.29
CA GLY A 85 3.57 4.83 10.50
C GLY A 85 3.68 3.64 11.45
N GLU A 86 2.61 2.89 11.67
CA GLU A 86 2.60 1.80 12.64
C GLU A 86 3.15 0.49 12.11
N THR A 87 3.29 0.35 10.80
CA THR A 87 3.74 -0.89 10.15
C THR A 87 5.14 -0.71 9.59
N ILE A 88 6.10 -1.48 10.08
CA ILE A 88 7.52 -1.37 9.70
C ILE A 88 7.88 -2.39 8.61
N ASP A 89 7.30 -3.59 8.66
CA ASP A 89 7.60 -4.67 7.73
C ASP A 89 6.74 -4.57 6.47
N LEU A 90 7.40 -4.62 5.29
CA LEU A 90 6.70 -4.48 4.01
C LEU A 90 5.72 -5.63 3.76
N LYS A 91 6.06 -6.86 4.14
CA LYS A 91 5.16 -8.00 3.99
C LYS A 91 3.89 -7.82 4.83
N ASP A 92 4.02 -7.29 6.05
CA ASP A 92 2.87 -6.97 6.89
C ASP A 92 2.00 -5.89 6.25
N ALA A 93 2.61 -4.86 5.66
CA ALA A 93 1.89 -3.82 4.93
C ALA A 93 1.12 -4.39 3.74
N VAL A 94 1.70 -5.33 3.00
CA VAL A 94 1.05 -6.03 1.89
C VAL A 94 -0.17 -6.82 2.38
N LYS A 95 -0.04 -7.52 3.49
CA LYS A 95 -1.15 -8.29 4.09
C LYS A 95 -2.29 -7.37 4.55
N ILE A 96 -1.96 -6.25 5.16
CA ILE A 96 -2.93 -5.23 5.57
C ILE A 96 -3.69 -4.69 4.35
N MET A 97 -2.98 -4.34 3.28
CA MET A 97 -3.61 -3.87 2.05
C MET A 97 -4.52 -4.91 1.43
N SER A 98 -4.09 -6.17 1.37
CA SER A 98 -4.93 -7.23 0.81
C SER A 98 -6.23 -7.39 1.59
N ARG A 99 -6.17 -7.35 2.90
CA ARG A 99 -7.33 -7.51 3.77
C ARG A 99 -8.28 -6.31 3.71
N TYR A 100 -7.77 -5.11 3.93
CA TYR A 100 -8.62 -3.93 4.13
C TYR A 100 -9.01 -3.23 2.84
N GLN A 101 -8.19 -3.28 1.81
CA GLN A 101 -8.46 -2.60 0.54
C GLN A 101 -9.05 -3.53 -0.52
N GLU A 102 -8.64 -4.79 -0.56
CA GLU A 102 -9.09 -5.73 -1.60
C GLU A 102 -10.05 -6.80 -1.07
N GLY A 103 -10.14 -6.96 0.25
CA GLY A 103 -10.99 -7.99 0.86
C GLY A 103 -10.49 -9.41 0.61
N ASP A 104 -9.21 -9.56 0.34
CA ASP A 104 -8.55 -10.83 0.04
C ASP A 104 -7.38 -11.02 1.00
N GLU A 105 -7.48 -11.99 1.89
CA GLU A 105 -6.42 -12.26 2.86
C GLU A 105 -5.32 -13.10 2.21
N PHE A 106 -4.22 -12.45 1.85
CA PHE A 106 -3.06 -13.16 1.31
C PHE A 106 -2.48 -14.13 2.34
N THR A 107 -2.13 -15.32 1.85
CA THR A 107 -1.28 -16.22 2.61
C THR A 107 0.12 -15.63 2.77
N ASP A 108 0.92 -16.16 3.69
CA ASP A 108 2.30 -15.73 3.83
C ASP A 108 3.10 -15.88 2.53
N VAL A 109 2.87 -16.97 1.79
CA VAL A 109 3.55 -17.22 0.51
C VAL A 109 3.15 -16.16 -0.54
N GLU A 110 1.87 -15.85 -0.66
CA GLU A 110 1.39 -14.81 -1.58
C GLU A 110 1.96 -13.43 -1.20
N ALA A 111 1.94 -13.10 0.08
CA ALA A 111 2.50 -11.83 0.56
C ALA A 111 4.01 -11.74 0.32
N GLU A 112 4.74 -12.83 0.48
CA GLU A 112 6.19 -12.88 0.18
C GLU A 112 6.47 -12.64 -1.30
N LYS A 113 5.66 -13.22 -2.19
CA LYS A 113 5.80 -13.02 -3.64
C LYS A 113 5.52 -11.57 -4.03
N VAL A 114 4.45 -10.99 -3.52
CA VAL A 114 4.13 -9.57 -3.77
C VAL A 114 5.24 -8.68 -3.22
N THR A 115 5.74 -8.97 -2.03
CA THR A 115 6.87 -8.23 -1.43
C THR A 115 8.11 -8.31 -2.32
N ALA A 116 8.44 -9.49 -2.86
CA ALA A 116 9.54 -9.67 -3.78
C ALA A 116 9.37 -8.80 -5.03
N PHE A 117 8.16 -8.75 -5.60
CA PHE A 117 7.86 -7.85 -6.71
C PHE A 117 8.08 -6.38 -6.31
N LEU A 118 7.54 -5.95 -5.18
CA LEU A 118 7.65 -4.55 -4.74
C LEU A 118 9.11 -4.11 -4.56
N LYS A 119 9.97 -5.00 -4.13
CA LYS A 119 11.41 -4.71 -4.02
C LYS A 119 12.06 -4.39 -5.38
N THR A 120 11.49 -4.89 -6.48
CA THR A 120 11.99 -4.55 -7.82
C THR A 120 11.76 -3.09 -8.19
N LEU A 121 10.89 -2.39 -7.46
CA LEU A 121 10.60 -0.97 -7.68
C LEU A 121 11.61 -0.04 -7.02
N THR A 122 12.63 -0.58 -6.36
CA THR A 122 13.73 0.19 -5.80
C THR A 122 14.63 0.69 -6.92
N GLY A 123 14.87 2.00 -6.94
CA GLY A 123 15.67 2.64 -7.97
C GLY A 123 17.16 2.66 -7.65
N GLU A 124 17.90 3.33 -8.52
CA GLU A 124 19.33 3.56 -8.39
C GLU A 124 19.64 5.05 -8.47
N LEU A 125 20.68 5.47 -7.79
CA LEU A 125 21.20 6.81 -7.89
C LEU A 125 22.65 6.73 -8.39
N LYS A 126 22.92 7.30 -9.58
CA LYS A 126 24.27 7.26 -10.22
C LYS A 126 24.82 5.84 -10.33
N GLY A 127 23.98 4.86 -10.66
CA GLY A 127 24.37 3.47 -10.85
C GLY A 127 24.49 2.65 -9.54
N GLN A 128 24.18 3.26 -8.40
CA GLN A 128 24.16 2.57 -7.10
C GLN A 128 22.74 2.33 -6.62
N SER A 129 22.46 1.11 -6.15
CA SER A 129 21.16 0.78 -5.56
C SER A 129 20.88 1.66 -4.35
N LEU A 130 19.65 2.08 -4.18
CA LEU A 130 19.17 2.82 -3.01
C LEU A 130 18.89 1.90 -1.81
N GLU A 131 18.86 0.61 -2.04
CA GLU A 131 18.59 -0.40 -1.01
C GLU A 131 19.84 -0.75 -0.18
#